data_68a39ad556a24792a7bc45fd55ab4923
#
_entry.id   68a39ad556a24792a7bc45fd55ab4923
#
_cell.length_a   1.000
_cell.length_b   1.000
_cell.length_c   1.000
_cell.angle_alpha   90.00
_cell.angle_beta   90.00
_cell.angle_gamma   90.00
#
_symmetry.space_group_name_H-M   'P 1'
#
loop_
_entity.id
_entity.type
_entity.pdbx_description
1 polymer ?
#
loop_
_entity_poly.entity_id
_entity_poly.type
_entity_poly.pdbx_seq_one_letter_code
_entity_poly.pdbx_strand_id
1 'polypeptide(L)' 'MCAITGIFTKKPNVCLSLNNALTVLQHRGQDAAGIATCDKNNSLRIYKGNGLVRDVFNDKTMIGLEGAYGLGHTRYPT' A
#
# COMPACT_ATOMS: atom_id res chain seq x y z
N MET A 1 5.67 -10.08 -13.31
CA MET A 1 5.98 -10.43 -11.90
C MET A 1 5.39 -9.38 -10.97
N CYS A 2 4.88 -9.79 -9.84
CA CYS A 2 4.24 -8.89 -8.88
C CYS A 2 4.78 -9.16 -7.48
N ALA A 3 4.67 -8.15 -6.61
CA ALA A 3 5.07 -8.29 -5.22
C ALA A 3 3.87 -7.94 -4.32
N ILE A 4 3.74 -8.70 -3.24
CA ILE A 4 2.68 -8.52 -2.25
C ILE A 4 3.31 -8.50 -0.86
N THR A 5 2.84 -7.60 -0.01
CA THR A 5 3.24 -7.56 1.39
C THR A 5 2.00 -7.39 2.26
N GLY A 6 2.01 -8.02 3.42
CA GLY A 6 0.94 -7.88 4.40
C GLY A 6 1.52 -7.50 5.75
N ILE A 7 0.83 -6.65 6.48
CA ILE A 7 1.27 -6.18 7.79
C ILE A 7 0.09 -6.17 8.74
N PHE A 8 0.31 -6.71 9.93
CA PHE A 8 -0.61 -6.64 11.04
C PHE A 8 0.11 -5.99 12.21
N THR A 9 -0.46 -4.93 12.76
CA THR A 9 0.16 -4.21 13.86
C THR A 9 -0.91 -3.77 14.84
N LYS A 10 -0.49 -3.47 16.07
CA LYS A 10 -1.39 -2.93 17.10
C LYS A 10 -1.58 -1.43 16.94
N LYS A 11 -0.82 -0.78 16.08
CA LYS A 11 -0.90 0.67 15.85
C LYS A 11 -1.77 0.96 14.64
N PRO A 12 -2.51 2.09 14.61
CA PRO A 12 -3.49 2.36 13.57
C PRO A 12 -2.94 2.86 12.24
N ASN A 13 -1.64 3.00 12.07
CA ASN A 13 -1.05 3.57 10.84
C ASN A 13 -0.24 2.57 10.05
N VAL A 14 -0.87 1.46 9.69
CA VAL A 14 -0.20 0.42 8.91
C VAL A 14 0.16 0.92 7.49
N CYS A 15 -0.55 1.92 6.96
CA CYS A 15 -0.31 2.36 5.59
C CYS A 15 1.09 2.93 5.39
N LEU A 16 1.66 3.60 6.39
CA LEU A 16 3.03 4.09 6.29
C LEU A 16 4.01 2.93 6.20
N SER A 17 3.82 1.90 7.02
CA SER A 17 4.66 0.69 6.97
C SER A 17 4.50 -0.03 5.64
N LEU A 18 3.29 -0.11 5.11
CA LEU A 18 3.04 -0.71 3.80
C LEU A 18 3.70 0.09 2.69
N ASN A 19 3.60 1.42 2.73
CA ASN A 19 4.25 2.27 1.76
C ASN A 19 5.77 2.07 1.77
N ASN A 20 6.36 1.99 2.96
CA ASN A 20 7.80 1.75 3.09
C ASN A 20 8.18 0.38 2.55
N ALA A 21 7.38 -0.65 2.84
CA ALA A 21 7.63 -2.00 2.34
C ALA A 21 7.51 -2.06 0.82
N LEU A 22 6.51 -1.41 0.25
CA LEU A 22 6.34 -1.38 -1.21
C LEU A 22 7.48 -0.61 -1.88
N THR A 23 7.99 0.44 -1.23
CA THR A 23 9.14 1.18 -1.77
C THR A 23 10.37 0.29 -1.86
N VAL A 24 10.58 -0.59 -0.87
CA VAL A 24 11.66 -1.57 -0.91
C VAL A 24 11.41 -2.63 -1.98
N LEU A 25 10.15 -3.07 -2.14
CA LEU A 25 9.79 -4.13 -3.08
C LEU A 25 9.68 -3.65 -4.53
N GLN A 26 9.58 -2.34 -4.74
CA GLN A 26 9.47 -1.85 -6.11
C GLN A 26 10.81 -2.01 -6.81
N HIS A 27 10.75 -2.50 -8.03
CA HIS A 27 11.91 -2.66 -8.88
C HIS A 27 11.70 -1.86 -10.15
N ARG A 28 12.77 -1.75 -10.95
CA ARG A 28 12.66 -1.07 -12.22
C ARG A 28 11.58 -1.72 -13.08
N GLY A 29 10.67 -0.91 -13.61
CA GLY A 29 9.59 -1.42 -14.43
C GLY A 29 8.26 -1.64 -13.72
N GLN A 30 8.21 -1.37 -12.42
CA GLN A 30 6.94 -1.43 -11.70
C GLN A 30 5.99 -0.35 -12.24
N ASP A 31 4.75 -0.71 -12.59
CA ASP A 31 3.85 0.20 -13.29
C ASP A 31 2.53 0.47 -12.56
N ALA A 32 2.27 -0.21 -11.46
CA ALA A 32 1.06 0.02 -10.68
C ALA A 32 1.29 -0.40 -9.24
N ALA A 33 0.55 0.21 -8.32
CA ALA A 33 0.65 -0.11 -6.90
C ALA A 33 -0.71 0.07 -6.24
N GLY A 34 -0.94 -0.65 -5.16
CA GLY A 34 -2.16 -0.55 -4.39
C GLY A 34 -1.93 -0.87 -2.92
N ILE A 35 -2.72 -0.26 -2.07
CA ILE A 35 -2.75 -0.54 -0.63
C ILE A 35 -4.20 -0.70 -0.22
N ALA A 36 -4.49 -1.75 0.54
CA ALA A 36 -5.78 -1.97 1.18
C ALA A 36 -5.54 -2.06 2.68
N THR A 37 -6.31 -1.32 3.45
CA THR A 37 -6.23 -1.35 4.91
C THR A 37 -7.59 -1.64 5.50
N CYS A 38 -7.60 -2.14 6.73
CA CYS A 38 -8.82 -2.39 7.47
C CYS A 38 -8.73 -1.64 8.80
N ASP A 39 -9.72 -0.80 9.06
CA ASP A 39 -9.72 0.00 10.28
C ASP A 39 -10.40 -0.76 11.43
N LYS A 40 -10.44 -0.13 12.60
CA LYS A 40 -10.98 -0.76 13.82
C LYS A 40 -12.48 -1.07 13.72
N ASN A 41 -13.18 -0.47 12.79
CA ASN A 41 -14.61 -0.71 12.55
C ASN A 41 -14.83 -1.75 11.46
N ASN A 42 -13.77 -2.46 11.05
CA ASN A 42 -13.80 -3.43 9.96
C ASN A 42 -14.15 -2.82 8.61
N SER A 43 -13.92 -1.52 8.45
CA SER A 43 -14.11 -0.86 7.17
C SER A 43 -12.86 -1.02 6.33
N LEU A 44 -13.04 -1.49 5.11
CA LEU A 44 -11.96 -1.70 4.16
C LEU A 44 -11.74 -0.41 3.37
N ARG A 45 -10.50 0.00 3.28
CA ARG A 45 -10.10 1.18 2.51
C ARG A 45 -9.06 0.75 1.49
N ILE A 46 -9.26 1.16 0.24
CA ILE A 46 -8.38 0.74 -0.86
C ILE A 46 -8.01 1.98 -1.66
N TYR A 47 -6.74 2.10 -1.97
CA TYR A 47 -6.26 3.07 -2.96
C TYR A 47 -5.26 2.39 -3.87
N LYS A 48 -5.44 2.56 -5.17
CA LYS A 48 -4.55 1.98 -6.17
C LYS A 48 -4.44 2.91 -7.36
N GLY A 49 -3.36 2.78 -8.10
CA GLY A 49 -3.15 3.60 -9.29
C GLY A 49 -2.00 3.08 -10.12
N ASN A 50 -1.88 3.64 -11.32
CA ASN A 50 -0.77 3.36 -12.20
C ASN A 50 0.39 4.27 -11.85
N GLY A 51 1.59 3.76 -11.95
CA GLY A 51 2.79 4.52 -11.67
C GLY A 51 3.64 3.87 -10.59
N LEU A 52 4.73 4.53 -10.24
CA LEU A 52 5.61 4.08 -9.17
C LEU A 52 4.93 4.29 -7.82
N VAL A 53 5.39 3.53 -6.82
CA VAL A 53 4.84 3.64 -5.46
C VAL A 53 4.81 5.10 -4.99
N ARG A 54 5.90 5.84 -5.18
CA ARG A 54 5.99 7.24 -4.76
C ARG A 54 5.01 8.16 -5.50
N ASP A 55 4.61 7.78 -6.71
CA ASP A 55 3.69 8.58 -7.53
C ASP A 55 2.23 8.25 -7.22
N VAL A 56 1.96 7.02 -6.81
CA VAL A 56 0.60 6.56 -6.47
C VAL A 56 0.21 7.05 -5.08
N PHE A 57 1.13 6.98 -4.13
CA PHE A 57 0.85 7.30 -2.73
C PHE A 57 1.53 8.60 -2.33
N ASN A 58 0.75 9.55 -1.83
CA ASN A 58 1.23 10.79 -1.26
C ASN A 58 0.55 10.98 0.10
N ASP A 59 0.91 12.03 0.82
CA ASP A 59 0.38 12.27 2.15
C ASP A 59 -1.15 12.33 2.15
N LYS A 60 -1.73 12.92 1.12
CA LYS A 60 -3.17 13.09 1.02
C LYS A 60 -3.88 11.75 0.86
N THR A 61 -3.38 10.87 -0.02
CA THR A 61 -4.00 9.56 -0.22
C THR A 61 -3.78 8.65 0.99
N MET A 62 -2.62 8.77 1.65
CA MET A 62 -2.31 7.93 2.79
C MET A 62 -3.15 8.26 4.02
N ILE A 63 -3.59 9.49 4.17
CA ILE A 63 -4.49 9.86 5.27
C ILE A 63 -5.79 9.04 5.22
N GLY A 64 -6.27 8.73 4.01
CA GLY A 64 -7.48 7.94 3.84
C GLY A 64 -7.31 6.45 4.07
N LEU A 65 -6.08 5.96 4.27
CA LEU A 65 -5.78 4.55 4.40
C LEU A 65 -5.45 4.15 5.83
N GLU A 66 -6.26 4.61 6.76
CA GLU A 66 -6.11 4.34 8.17
C GLU A 66 -6.40 2.88 8.48
N GLY A 67 -5.64 2.27 9.40
CA GLY A 67 -5.92 0.91 9.79
C GLY A 67 -4.74 0.24 10.48
N ALA A 68 -5.00 -0.87 11.17
CA ALA A 68 -4.00 -1.62 11.92
C ALA A 68 -3.44 -2.81 11.12
N TYR A 69 -4.10 -3.22 10.07
CA TYR A 69 -3.59 -4.27 9.19
C TYR A 69 -3.99 -3.99 7.75
N GLY A 70 -3.21 -4.53 6.83
CA GLY A 70 -3.48 -4.31 5.44
C GLY A 70 -2.53 -5.06 4.53
N LEU A 71 -2.77 -4.90 3.24
CA LEU A 71 -1.99 -5.51 2.18
C LEU A 71 -1.49 -4.43 1.23
N GLY A 72 -0.27 -4.60 0.75
CA GLY A 72 0.27 -3.76 -0.30
C GLY A 72 0.67 -4.61 -1.49
N HIS A 73 0.66 -4.01 -2.65
CA HIS A 73 0.88 -4.70 -3.91
C HIS A 73 1.56 -3.79 -4.92
N THR A 74 2.54 -4.33 -5.63
CA THR A 74 3.13 -3.68 -6.80
C THR A 74 2.98 -4.62 -7.99
N ARG A 75 2.67 -4.06 -9.15
CA ARG A 75 2.53 -4.82 -10.39
C ARG A 75 3.65 -4.46 -11.35
N TYR A 76 4.17 -5.48 -12.01
CA TYR A 76 5.19 -5.30 -13.05
C TYR A 76 4.60 -5.77 -14.38
N PRO A 77 4.91 -5.07 -15.49
CA PRO A 77 4.46 -5.52 -16.80
C PRO A 77 5.12 -6.87 -17.15
N THR A 78 4.37 -7.71 -17.84
CA THR A 78 4.87 -9.03 -18.28
C THR A 78 5.65 -8.97 -19.59
#